data_a66f269071b3e2e507df98d60bcae66b
#
_entry.id   a66f269071b3e2e507df98d60bcae66b
#
_cell.length_a   1.000
_cell.length_b   1.000
_cell.length_c   1.000
_cell.angle_alpha   90.00
_cell.angle_beta   90.00
_cell.angle_gamma   90.00
#
_symmetry.space_group_name_H-M   'P 1'
#
loop_
_entity.id
_entity.type
_entity.pdbx_description
1 polymer ?
#
loop_
_entity_poly.entity_id
_entity_poly.type
_entity_poly.pdbx_seq_one_letter_code
_entity_poly.pdbx_strand_id
1 'polypeptide(L)'
;ELVGHGFFQQSLKQAEDEADVIRRCLDRLEKVGGNRPRAWLGPGLGETEHTPDFLKAEGVEFLHDWALDDLPTWMKTKHGPLMALPYTFELNDVPIYAIQNGSTDEYLKRVEATLAVFERELQSQPRVMTLALHPHIIGVPHIAHYFEAALDLLQARDDTVFMTSSGIGDWYAAADPYGATHVMGE
;
A
#
# COMPACT_ATOMS: atom_id res chain seq x y z
N GLU A 1 -8.30 3.19 9.13
CA GLU A 1 -7.98 1.75 9.12
C GLU A 1 -6.59 1.51 9.70
N LEU A 2 -6.42 0.40 10.45
CA LEU A 2 -5.10 -0.07 10.88
C LEU A 2 -4.58 -1.09 9.88
N VAL A 3 -3.31 -0.93 9.50
CA VAL A 3 -2.58 -1.84 8.61
C VAL A 3 -1.44 -2.48 9.40
N GLY A 4 -1.22 -3.79 9.23
CA GLY A 4 -0.10 -4.48 9.88
C GLY A 4 1.24 -4.02 9.31
N HIS A 5 2.23 -3.78 10.20
CA HIS A 5 3.56 -3.29 9.81
C HIS A 5 4.71 -3.89 10.66
N GLY A 6 4.48 -5.05 11.28
CA GLY A 6 5.43 -5.64 12.22
C GLY A 6 5.47 -4.94 13.59
N PHE A 7 6.33 -5.44 14.47
CA PHE A 7 6.57 -4.83 15.79
C PHE A 7 7.65 -3.75 15.78
N PHE A 8 8.62 -3.91 14.91
CA PHE A 8 9.77 -3.03 14.75
C PHE A 8 9.94 -2.70 13.28
N GLN A 9 10.62 -1.60 12.97
CA GLN A 9 11.02 -1.25 11.61
C GLN A 9 12.16 -2.18 11.14
N GLN A 10 11.84 -3.48 11.03
CA GLN A 10 12.75 -4.54 10.65
C GLN A 10 12.10 -5.44 9.60
N SER A 11 12.82 -5.69 8.50
CA SER A 11 12.37 -6.60 7.44
C SER A 11 12.06 -7.99 8.00
N LEU A 12 10.96 -8.59 7.55
CA LEU A 12 10.57 -9.95 7.92
C LEU A 12 11.64 -10.99 7.53
N LYS A 13 12.46 -10.73 6.51
CA LYS A 13 13.63 -11.56 6.15
C LYS A 13 14.64 -11.76 7.29
N GLN A 14 14.63 -10.89 8.29
CA GLN A 14 15.54 -10.93 9.43
C GLN A 14 14.87 -11.52 10.68
N ALA A 15 13.61 -11.90 10.61
CA ALA A 15 12.89 -12.52 11.71
C ALA A 15 13.33 -13.97 11.87
N GLU A 16 13.55 -14.41 13.12
CA GLU A 16 13.80 -15.82 13.43
C GLU A 16 12.53 -16.68 13.23
N ASP A 17 11.37 -16.11 13.56
CA ASP A 17 10.05 -16.68 13.33
C ASP A 17 9.13 -15.61 12.75
N GLU A 18 9.05 -15.59 11.42
CA GLU A 18 8.26 -14.63 10.66
C GLU A 18 6.77 -14.76 10.94
N ALA A 19 6.26 -15.99 11.04
CA ALA A 19 4.85 -16.25 11.31
C ALA A 19 4.44 -15.74 12.71
N ASP A 20 5.29 -15.91 13.72
CA ASP A 20 5.03 -15.37 15.07
C ASP A 20 5.06 -13.83 15.08
N VAL A 21 5.98 -13.21 14.36
CA VAL A 21 6.02 -11.73 14.25
C VAL A 21 4.74 -11.20 13.62
N ILE A 22 4.27 -11.81 12.53
CA ILE A 22 3.02 -11.42 11.86
C ILE A 22 1.84 -11.59 12.82
N ARG A 23 1.65 -12.78 13.36
CA ARG A 23 0.56 -13.10 14.28
C ARG A 23 0.48 -12.13 15.45
N ARG A 24 1.59 -11.93 16.17
CA ARG A 24 1.67 -11.03 17.33
C ARG A 24 1.40 -9.57 16.97
N CYS A 25 1.85 -9.13 15.81
CA CYS A 25 1.55 -7.78 15.31
C CYS A 25 0.04 -7.61 15.13
N LEU A 26 -0.60 -8.52 14.42
CA LEU A 26 -2.03 -8.48 14.14
C LEU A 26 -2.87 -8.60 15.43
N ASP A 27 -2.52 -9.51 16.34
CA ASP A 27 -3.16 -9.65 17.65
C ASP A 27 -3.08 -8.36 18.48
N ARG A 28 -1.93 -7.68 18.43
CA ARG A 28 -1.73 -6.42 19.14
C ARG A 28 -2.59 -5.31 18.55
N LEU A 29 -2.65 -5.21 17.23
CA LEU A 29 -3.46 -4.19 16.54
C LEU A 29 -4.95 -4.44 16.76
N GLU A 30 -5.40 -5.69 16.70
CA GLU A 30 -6.78 -6.08 17.02
C GLU A 30 -7.18 -5.68 18.45
N LYS A 31 -6.31 -5.97 19.41
CA LYS A 31 -6.54 -5.60 20.82
C LYS A 31 -6.67 -4.10 21.02
N VAL A 32 -5.94 -3.28 20.26
CA VAL A 32 -5.95 -1.82 20.40
C VAL A 32 -7.04 -1.18 19.54
N GLY A 33 -7.23 -1.67 18.32
CA GLY A 33 -8.15 -1.09 17.33
C GLY A 33 -9.56 -1.69 17.33
N GLY A 34 -9.76 -2.82 18.04
CA GLY A 34 -11.05 -3.50 18.11
C GLY A 34 -11.35 -4.44 16.96
N ASN A 35 -10.63 -4.34 15.85
CA ASN A 35 -10.75 -5.24 14.69
C ASN A 35 -9.37 -5.71 14.23
N ARG A 36 -9.30 -6.98 13.81
CA ARG A 36 -8.08 -7.53 13.20
C ARG A 36 -7.81 -6.83 11.87
N PRO A 37 -6.59 -6.33 11.61
CA PRO A 37 -6.25 -5.72 10.32
C PRO A 37 -6.41 -6.72 9.18
N ARG A 38 -7.02 -6.27 8.08
CA ARG A 38 -7.15 -7.03 6.84
C ARG A 38 -6.04 -6.73 5.83
N ALA A 39 -5.26 -5.67 6.08
CA ALA A 39 -4.18 -5.24 5.21
C ALA A 39 -2.81 -5.29 5.90
N TRP A 40 -1.78 -5.49 5.10
CA TRP A 40 -0.38 -5.52 5.52
C TRP A 40 0.50 -4.69 4.60
N LEU A 41 1.43 -3.97 5.20
CA LEU A 41 2.56 -3.31 4.55
C LEU A 41 3.81 -3.62 5.39
N GLY A 42 4.68 -4.48 4.90
CA GLY A 42 5.87 -4.90 5.64
C GLY A 42 6.94 -3.81 5.73
N PRO A 43 7.72 -3.76 6.83
CA PRO A 43 8.81 -2.81 6.95
C PRO A 43 9.82 -2.92 5.81
N GLY A 44 9.96 -1.83 5.04
CA GLY A 44 10.84 -1.77 3.87
C GLY A 44 10.45 -2.71 2.73
N LEU A 45 9.16 -3.11 2.65
CA LEU A 45 8.62 -4.09 1.69
C LEU A 45 9.41 -5.42 1.73
N GLY A 46 9.92 -5.77 2.93
CA GLY A 46 10.87 -6.87 3.11
C GLY A 46 10.15 -8.18 3.44
N GLU A 47 9.95 -9.03 2.44
CA GLU A 47 9.29 -10.32 2.54
C GLU A 47 10.22 -11.50 2.26
N THR A 48 9.86 -12.68 2.77
CA THR A 48 10.33 -13.97 2.28
C THR A 48 9.34 -14.54 1.24
N GLU A 49 9.68 -15.63 0.59
CA GLU A 49 8.76 -16.36 -0.30
C GLU A 49 7.55 -16.96 0.43
N HIS A 50 7.59 -17.01 1.77
CA HIS A 50 6.54 -17.57 2.62
C HIS A 50 5.63 -16.52 3.24
N THR A 51 6.03 -15.25 3.22
CA THR A 51 5.26 -14.13 3.83
C THR A 51 3.80 -14.11 3.38
N PRO A 52 3.46 -14.20 2.09
CA PRO A 52 2.07 -14.19 1.65
C PRO A 52 1.23 -15.36 2.23
N ASP A 53 1.84 -16.54 2.38
CA ASP A 53 1.18 -17.71 2.99
C ASP A 53 0.86 -17.43 4.47
N PHE A 54 1.83 -16.92 5.24
CA PHE A 54 1.65 -16.59 6.65
C PHE A 54 0.62 -15.48 6.86
N LEU A 55 0.68 -14.43 6.07
CA LEU A 55 -0.29 -13.34 6.12
C LEU A 55 -1.71 -13.86 5.86
N LYS A 56 -1.88 -14.69 4.83
CA LYS A 56 -3.19 -15.25 4.51
C LYS A 56 -3.69 -16.21 5.59
N ALA A 57 -2.84 -17.02 6.20
CA ALA A 57 -3.18 -17.89 7.31
C ALA A 57 -3.69 -17.11 8.53
N GLU A 58 -3.20 -15.89 8.75
CA GLU A 58 -3.60 -14.98 9.82
C GLU A 58 -4.78 -14.06 9.46
N GLY A 59 -5.43 -14.28 8.32
CA GLY A 59 -6.63 -13.57 7.90
C GLY A 59 -6.39 -12.26 7.15
N VAL A 60 -5.15 -11.94 6.77
CA VAL A 60 -4.86 -10.81 5.88
C VAL A 60 -5.43 -11.10 4.49
N GLU A 61 -6.03 -10.11 3.89
CA GLU A 61 -6.65 -10.18 2.57
C GLU A 61 -5.93 -9.29 1.54
N PHE A 62 -5.25 -8.25 2.01
CA PHE A 62 -4.63 -7.21 1.18
C PHE A 62 -3.18 -7.00 1.56
N LEU A 63 -2.28 -6.97 0.56
CA LEU A 63 -0.84 -6.87 0.73
C LEU A 63 -0.29 -5.73 -0.13
N HIS A 64 0.48 -4.80 0.47
CA HIS A 64 1.07 -3.66 -0.22
C HIS A 64 2.54 -3.85 -0.61
N ASP A 65 3.18 -4.95 -0.22
CA ASP A 65 4.63 -5.13 -0.40
C ASP A 65 5.05 -5.39 -1.85
N TRP A 66 4.09 -5.63 -2.74
CA TRP A 66 4.32 -5.91 -4.14
C TRP A 66 3.88 -4.73 -5.02
N ALA A 67 4.85 -3.91 -5.42
CA ALA A 67 4.60 -2.81 -6.36
C ALA A 67 4.55 -3.35 -7.79
N LEU A 68 3.40 -3.87 -8.20
CA LEU A 68 3.23 -4.60 -9.47
C LEU A 68 2.59 -3.76 -10.57
N ASP A 69 1.48 -3.10 -10.24
CA ASP A 69 0.63 -2.38 -11.19
C ASP A 69 -0.09 -1.25 -10.44
N ASP A 70 -0.78 -0.39 -11.18
CA ASP A 70 -1.68 0.65 -10.68
C ASP A 70 -3.12 0.14 -10.47
N LEU A 71 -3.32 -1.17 -10.57
CA LEU A 71 -4.52 -1.90 -10.20
C LEU A 71 -4.20 -3.07 -9.26
N PRO A 72 -5.14 -3.44 -8.38
CA PRO A 72 -4.98 -4.63 -7.57
C PRO A 72 -4.77 -5.88 -8.40
N THR A 73 -3.98 -6.81 -7.88
CA THR A 73 -3.65 -8.07 -8.56
C THR A 73 -3.86 -9.25 -7.62
N TRP A 74 -4.58 -10.27 -8.08
CA TRP A 74 -4.76 -11.49 -7.31
C TRP A 74 -3.49 -12.33 -7.24
N MET A 75 -3.21 -12.85 -6.04
CA MET A 75 -2.13 -13.76 -5.74
C MET A 75 -2.68 -15.07 -5.20
N LYS A 76 -2.04 -16.18 -5.58
CA LYS A 76 -2.34 -17.50 -5.04
C LYS A 76 -1.43 -17.78 -3.84
N THR A 77 -2.02 -18.20 -2.74
CA THR A 77 -1.29 -18.69 -1.55
C THR A 77 -1.75 -20.09 -1.18
N LYS A 78 -1.02 -20.76 -0.27
CA LYS A 78 -1.41 -22.08 0.27
C LYS A 78 -2.73 -22.03 1.05
N HIS A 79 -3.13 -20.85 1.53
CA HIS A 79 -4.31 -20.67 2.38
C HIS A 79 -5.46 -19.94 1.68
N GLY A 80 -5.41 -19.82 0.34
CA GLY A 80 -6.43 -19.16 -0.47
C GLY A 80 -5.95 -17.87 -1.11
N PRO A 81 -6.84 -17.12 -1.77
CA PRO A 81 -6.47 -15.91 -2.48
C PRO A 81 -6.06 -14.78 -1.54
N LEU A 82 -5.02 -14.05 -1.94
CA LEU A 82 -4.54 -12.80 -1.36
C LEU A 82 -4.53 -11.77 -2.47
N MET A 83 -4.73 -10.50 -2.17
CA MET A 83 -4.70 -9.44 -3.18
C MET A 83 -3.53 -8.49 -2.91
N ALA A 84 -2.64 -8.35 -3.91
CA ALA A 84 -1.67 -7.27 -3.91
C ALA A 84 -2.37 -5.97 -4.28
N LEU A 85 -2.30 -4.97 -3.41
CA LEU A 85 -2.79 -3.63 -3.67
C LEU A 85 -1.65 -2.76 -4.20
N PRO A 86 -1.92 -1.82 -5.12
CA PRO A 86 -0.92 -0.91 -5.61
C PRO A 86 -0.20 -0.17 -4.49
N TYR A 87 1.12 -0.14 -4.56
CA TYR A 87 1.97 0.72 -3.74
C TYR A 87 2.83 1.55 -4.68
N THR A 88 2.48 2.83 -4.83
CA THR A 88 3.16 3.73 -5.75
C THR A 88 4.49 4.16 -5.12
N PHE A 89 5.53 3.35 -5.36
CA PHE A 89 6.86 3.49 -4.73
C PHE A 89 7.49 4.85 -5.00
N GLU A 90 7.22 5.45 -6.14
CA GLU A 90 7.68 6.77 -6.56
C GLU A 90 7.05 7.91 -5.74
N LEU A 91 5.89 7.66 -5.12
CA LEU A 91 5.16 8.59 -4.26
C LEU A 91 5.32 8.23 -2.77
N ASN A 92 6.53 7.81 -2.40
CA ASN A 92 6.94 7.57 -1.03
C ASN A 92 7.98 8.62 -0.62
N ASP A 93 7.73 9.33 0.47
CA ASP A 93 8.58 10.42 0.96
C ASP A 93 9.99 9.96 1.39
N VAL A 94 10.16 8.72 1.84
CA VAL A 94 11.49 8.17 2.18
C VAL A 94 12.39 8.06 0.94
N PRO A 95 12.01 7.36 -0.15
CA PRO A 95 12.81 7.40 -1.38
C PRO A 95 13.08 8.81 -1.88
N ILE A 96 12.10 9.68 -1.87
CA ILE A 96 12.23 11.04 -2.41
C ILE A 96 13.24 11.86 -1.61
N TYR A 97 13.05 11.97 -0.31
CA TYR A 97 13.80 12.94 0.49
C TYR A 97 15.00 12.33 1.22
N ALA A 98 14.87 11.11 1.74
CA ALA A 98 15.93 10.49 2.53
C ALA A 98 16.97 9.71 1.69
N ILE A 99 16.60 9.24 0.50
CA ILE A 99 17.49 8.44 -0.35
C ILE A 99 17.98 9.25 -1.56
N GLN A 100 17.06 9.85 -2.33
CA GLN A 100 17.37 10.54 -3.57
C GLN A 100 17.73 12.02 -3.37
N ASN A 101 17.58 12.56 -2.14
CA ASN A 101 17.79 13.97 -1.82
C ASN A 101 17.00 14.92 -2.73
N GLY A 102 15.74 14.59 -2.98
CA GLY A 102 14.84 15.38 -3.83
C GLY A 102 14.63 16.81 -3.32
N SER A 103 14.30 17.72 -4.24
CA SER A 103 13.92 19.09 -3.87
C SER A 103 12.64 19.08 -3.02
N THR A 104 12.40 20.14 -2.26
CA THR A 104 11.26 20.23 -1.33
C THR A 104 9.90 20.09 -2.03
N ASP A 105 9.80 20.48 -3.29
CA ASP A 105 8.61 20.39 -4.14
C ASP A 105 8.51 19.07 -4.95
N GLU A 106 9.47 18.18 -4.80
CA GLU A 106 9.57 16.95 -5.62
C GLU A 106 8.34 16.05 -5.46
N TYR A 107 7.78 15.95 -4.24
CA TYR A 107 6.60 15.14 -4.00
C TYR A 107 5.39 15.62 -4.81
N LEU A 108 5.12 16.94 -4.77
CA LEU A 108 4.04 17.55 -5.55
C LEU A 108 4.23 17.32 -7.05
N LYS A 109 5.44 17.57 -7.57
CA LYS A 109 5.77 17.34 -9.00
C LYS A 109 5.50 15.91 -9.44
N ARG A 110 5.81 14.92 -8.60
CA ARG A 110 5.54 13.51 -8.92
C ARG A 110 4.05 13.20 -8.91
N VAL A 111 3.29 13.73 -7.96
CA VAL A 111 1.83 13.61 -7.95
C VAL A 111 1.23 14.21 -9.22
N GLU A 112 1.62 15.43 -9.60
CA GLU A 112 1.16 16.08 -10.82
C GLU A 112 1.50 15.27 -12.08
N ALA A 113 2.73 14.77 -12.18
CA ALA A 113 3.18 13.97 -13.32
C ALA A 113 2.43 12.62 -13.41
N THR A 114 2.19 11.96 -12.27
CA THR A 114 1.42 10.71 -12.21
C THR A 114 -0.03 10.97 -12.65
N LEU A 115 -0.66 12.01 -12.13
CA LEU A 115 -2.02 12.38 -12.52
C LEU A 115 -2.14 12.68 -14.03
N ALA A 116 -1.17 13.37 -14.62
CA ALA A 116 -1.18 13.65 -16.05
C ALA A 116 -1.10 12.38 -16.93
N VAL A 117 -0.51 11.30 -16.41
CA VAL A 117 -0.55 9.99 -17.07
C VAL A 117 -1.90 9.32 -16.85
N PHE A 118 -2.36 9.26 -15.60
CA PHE A 118 -3.62 8.60 -15.22
C PHE A 118 -4.81 9.21 -15.94
N GLU A 119 -4.88 10.54 -16.11
CA GLU A 119 -5.94 11.20 -16.88
C GLU A 119 -6.15 10.61 -18.28
N ARG A 120 -5.08 10.22 -18.95
CA ARG A 120 -5.18 9.59 -20.27
C ARG A 120 -5.67 8.15 -20.20
N GLU A 121 -5.35 7.45 -19.10
CA GLU A 121 -5.63 6.03 -18.90
C GLU A 121 -7.02 5.79 -18.30
N LEU A 122 -7.54 6.74 -17.51
CA LEU A 122 -8.88 6.70 -16.91
C LEU A 122 -10.02 6.56 -17.93
N GLN A 123 -9.77 6.86 -19.20
CA GLN A 123 -10.72 6.61 -20.29
C GLN A 123 -10.97 5.11 -20.52
N SER A 124 -10.05 4.25 -20.14
CA SER A 124 -10.11 2.81 -20.35
C SER A 124 -10.31 2.03 -19.05
N GLN A 125 -9.72 2.48 -17.95
CA GLN A 125 -9.76 1.75 -16.66
C GLN A 125 -9.41 2.69 -15.49
N PRO A 126 -9.90 2.39 -14.28
CA PRO A 126 -9.51 3.15 -13.09
C PRO A 126 -8.03 2.94 -12.76
N ARG A 127 -7.51 3.80 -11.87
CA ARG A 127 -6.15 3.70 -11.33
C ARG A 127 -6.19 3.87 -9.82
N VAL A 128 -5.28 3.19 -9.13
CA VAL A 128 -5.06 3.36 -7.69
C VAL A 128 -3.72 4.05 -7.48
N MET A 129 -3.74 5.18 -6.77
CA MET A 129 -2.55 5.91 -6.38
C MET A 129 -2.37 5.81 -4.87
N THR A 130 -1.23 5.31 -4.41
CA THR A 130 -0.90 5.25 -2.99
C THR A 130 0.11 6.32 -2.64
N LEU A 131 -0.24 7.20 -1.69
CA LEU A 131 0.66 8.20 -1.13
C LEU A 131 1.26 7.64 0.17
N ALA A 132 2.54 7.27 0.13
CA ALA A 132 3.24 6.72 1.29
C ALA A 132 3.97 7.83 2.05
N LEU A 133 3.66 7.96 3.34
CA LEU A 133 4.03 9.11 4.14
C LEU A 133 4.64 8.72 5.47
N HIS A 134 5.69 9.44 5.87
CA HIS A 134 6.29 9.36 7.19
C HIS A 134 6.23 10.74 7.86
N PRO A 135 5.47 10.91 8.96
CA PRO A 135 5.24 12.23 9.56
C PRO A 135 6.49 13.04 9.87
N HIS A 136 7.58 12.36 10.23
CA HIS A 136 8.88 12.99 10.52
C HIS A 136 9.66 13.44 9.27
N ILE A 137 9.20 13.09 8.06
CA ILE A 137 9.77 13.51 6.78
C ILE A 137 8.85 14.51 6.11
N ILE A 138 7.65 14.08 5.69
CA ILE A 138 6.72 14.92 4.94
C ILE A 138 6.13 16.05 5.79
N GLY A 139 6.04 15.86 7.12
CA GLY A 139 5.43 16.83 8.05
C GLY A 139 6.36 17.98 8.47
N VAL A 140 7.60 18.05 7.97
CA VAL A 140 8.47 19.18 8.29
C VAL A 140 8.02 20.46 7.56
N PRO A 141 8.07 21.67 8.20
CA PRO A 141 7.42 22.88 7.68
C PRO A 141 7.77 23.27 6.25
N HIS A 142 9.02 23.07 5.82
CA HIS A 142 9.47 23.44 4.48
C HIS A 142 9.10 22.43 3.37
N ILE A 143 8.47 21.31 3.72
CA ILE A 143 7.98 20.29 2.80
C ILE A 143 6.45 20.18 2.89
N ALA A 144 5.88 20.29 4.09
CA ALA A 144 4.49 20.02 4.38
C ALA A 144 3.51 20.78 3.47
N HIS A 145 3.77 22.04 3.15
CA HIS A 145 2.90 22.85 2.29
C HIS A 145 2.84 22.32 0.83
N TYR A 146 3.85 21.63 0.34
CA TYR A 146 3.80 20.98 -0.98
C TYR A 146 2.94 19.71 -0.94
N PHE A 147 2.96 19.01 0.19
CA PHE A 147 2.05 17.88 0.40
C PHE A 147 0.59 18.36 0.56
N GLU A 148 0.35 19.45 1.26
CA GLU A 148 -0.98 20.09 1.33
C GLU A 148 -1.47 20.45 -0.09
N ALA A 149 -0.62 21.06 -0.92
CA ALA A 149 -0.97 21.37 -2.30
C ALA A 149 -1.27 20.09 -3.15
N ALA A 150 -0.56 19.00 -2.91
CA ALA A 150 -0.87 17.72 -3.57
C ALA A 150 -2.24 17.16 -3.13
N LEU A 151 -2.60 17.29 -1.85
CA LEU A 151 -3.92 16.90 -1.36
C LEU A 151 -5.03 17.79 -1.93
N ASP A 152 -4.82 19.11 -1.98
CA ASP A 152 -5.76 20.05 -2.59
C ASP A 152 -6.01 19.72 -4.06
N LEU A 153 -4.95 19.39 -4.81
CA LEU A 153 -5.05 18.97 -6.20
C LEU A 153 -5.92 17.72 -6.37
N LEU A 154 -5.72 16.71 -5.50
CA LEU A 154 -6.51 15.48 -5.53
C LEU A 154 -7.96 15.69 -5.10
N GLN A 155 -8.20 16.52 -4.08
CA GLN A 155 -9.54 16.83 -3.56
C GLN A 155 -10.38 17.68 -4.52
N ALA A 156 -9.73 18.48 -5.35
CA ALA A 156 -10.40 19.32 -6.35
C ALA A 156 -10.92 18.52 -7.56
N ARG A 157 -10.61 17.22 -7.66
CA ARG A 157 -10.99 16.37 -8.80
C ARG A 157 -12.30 15.64 -8.52
N ASP A 158 -13.22 15.69 -9.46
CA ASP A 158 -14.52 14.99 -9.40
C ASP A 158 -14.38 13.48 -9.65
N ASP A 159 -13.26 13.03 -10.21
CA ASP A 159 -12.96 11.64 -10.55
C ASP A 159 -12.03 10.93 -9.54
N THR A 160 -11.78 11.56 -8.39
CA THR A 160 -10.92 11.03 -7.35
C THR A 160 -11.72 10.66 -6.10
N VAL A 161 -11.47 9.45 -5.58
CA VAL A 161 -12.07 8.95 -4.33
C VAL A 161 -10.98 8.52 -3.37
N PHE A 162 -10.98 9.06 -2.16
CA PHE A 162 -10.09 8.60 -1.08
C PHE A 162 -10.66 7.35 -0.43
N MET A 163 -9.86 6.28 -0.37
CA MET A 163 -10.30 4.99 0.15
C MET A 163 -9.26 4.40 1.11
N THR A 164 -9.72 3.52 1.98
CA THR A 164 -8.84 2.65 2.79
C THR A 164 -8.39 1.45 1.98
N SER A 165 -7.37 0.73 2.46
CA SER A 165 -6.90 -0.53 1.84
C SER A 165 -8.04 -1.53 1.67
N SER A 166 -8.84 -1.77 2.72
CA SER A 166 -9.99 -2.66 2.64
C SER A 166 -11.06 -2.15 1.67
N GLY A 167 -11.28 -0.85 1.61
CA GLY A 167 -12.23 -0.26 0.65
C GLY A 167 -11.82 -0.51 -0.79
N ILE A 168 -10.53 -0.33 -1.13
CA ILE A 168 -9.99 -0.60 -2.47
C ILE A 168 -10.09 -2.10 -2.79
N GLY A 169 -9.67 -2.95 -1.85
CA GLY A 169 -9.69 -4.40 -2.06
C GLY A 169 -11.10 -4.96 -2.23
N ASP A 170 -12.05 -4.54 -1.42
CA ASP A 170 -13.46 -4.97 -1.51
C ASP A 170 -14.11 -4.49 -2.82
N TRP A 171 -13.83 -3.25 -3.23
CA TRP A 171 -14.28 -2.74 -4.52
C TRP A 171 -13.74 -3.57 -5.67
N TYR A 172 -12.43 -3.85 -5.67
CA TYR A 172 -11.81 -4.60 -6.77
C TYR A 172 -12.27 -6.06 -6.79
N ALA A 173 -12.38 -6.71 -5.63
CA ALA A 173 -12.89 -8.08 -5.53
C ALA A 173 -14.31 -8.23 -6.08
N ALA A 174 -15.14 -7.19 -5.97
CA ALA A 174 -16.48 -7.17 -6.56
C ALA A 174 -16.45 -6.94 -8.08
N ALA A 175 -15.52 -6.15 -8.58
CA ALA A 175 -15.37 -5.83 -10.00
C ALA A 175 -14.65 -6.94 -10.80
N ASP A 176 -13.63 -7.54 -10.22
CA ASP A 176 -12.80 -8.62 -10.79
C ASP A 176 -12.57 -9.73 -9.76
N PRO A 177 -13.55 -10.66 -9.59
CA PRO A 177 -13.42 -11.77 -8.64
C PRO A 177 -12.22 -12.68 -8.93
N TYR A 178 -11.66 -13.27 -7.86
CA TYR A 178 -10.55 -14.23 -7.98
C TYR A 178 -10.78 -15.30 -9.05
N GLY A 179 -9.83 -15.45 -9.95
CA GLY A 179 -9.89 -16.42 -11.06
C GLY A 179 -10.65 -15.94 -12.30
N ALA A 180 -11.18 -14.70 -12.31
CA ALA A 180 -11.85 -14.14 -13.50
C ALA A 180 -10.84 -13.65 -14.56
N THR A 181 -9.73 -13.07 -14.10
CA THR A 181 -8.65 -12.57 -14.97
C THR A 181 -7.30 -13.23 -14.65
N HIS A 182 -6.30 -12.48 -14.27
CA HIS A 182 -4.96 -12.99 -13.97
C HIS A 182 -4.74 -13.26 -12.48
N VAL A 183 -4.12 -14.41 -12.18
CA VAL A 183 -3.69 -14.77 -10.83
C VAL A 183 -2.19 -15.04 -10.86
N MET A 184 -1.42 -14.29 -10.05
CA MET A 184 0.01 -14.57 -9.89
C MET A 184 0.24 -15.92 -9.19
N GLY A 185 1.19 -16.70 -9.71
CA GLY A 185 1.59 -18.00 -9.14
C GLY A 185 0.88 -19.20 -9.74
N GLU A 186 0.23 -19.06 -10.88
CA GLU A 186 -0.25 -20.16 -11.72
C GLU A 186 0.76 -20.57 -12.78
#